data_d3749999ec5e4cce9b3ffd15ef0e4f0e
#
_entry.id   d3749999ec5e4cce9b3ffd15ef0e4f0e
#
_cell.length_a   1.000
_cell.length_b   1.000
_cell.length_c   1.000
_cell.angle_alpha   90.00
_cell.angle_beta   90.00
_cell.angle_gamma   90.00
#
_symmetry.space_group_name_H-M   'P 1'
#
loop_
_entity.id
_entity.type
_entity.pdbx_description
1 polymer ?
#
loop_
_entity_poly.entity_id
_entity_poly.type
_entity_poly.pdbx_seq_one_letter_code
_entity_poly.pdbx_strand_id
1 'polypeptide(L)'
;MSKKIRLWVTALLFLCWFFLFFVESFFAKQLFDDAITALSSISTSPEKVELVVWGDIMLSRWIGRWAKNEGYGRMFSWENYNPLSQFPCYSSGTCLLYFNLESMFSAKDNDQPKAGFLFRSNTGNIQTLLDLQANNELVLSLANNHTNNAGAAGVSLTRQWLSAHEIGHFWAGSTTWEAEKIYKTQKNWIQFCFQAFSYDGRHGKYGGAPLARNPLNIALMTGILETMKQEACDVKVLGLHWGAEYRIKPNASQRELAHQLIDAGADILLGGHSHVPWSYEIYNGKPIFYSFGNFIFDQDRWKKATKKQFDYIYDYELKRKTVPTYLPLLVGLEISKTWTGIQISIPNFKMARIQKGLFSPLDPETFSLIINQLVL
;
A
#
# COMPACT_ATOMS: atom_id res chain seq x y z
N MET A 1 18.93 13.48 8.37
CA MET A 1 19.99 14.53 8.40
C MET A 1 20.65 14.60 7.03
N SER A 2 20.62 15.75 6.34
CA SER A 2 21.18 15.85 4.99
C SER A 2 22.69 15.56 5.00
N LYS A 3 23.25 15.07 3.87
CA LYS A 3 24.70 14.85 3.70
C LYS A 3 25.51 16.10 4.14
N LYS A 4 24.97 17.29 3.87
CA LYS A 4 25.58 18.57 4.29
C LYS A 4 25.64 18.73 5.81
N ILE A 5 24.58 18.38 6.53
CA ILE A 5 24.54 18.47 8.00
C ILE A 5 25.51 17.46 8.63
N ARG A 6 25.61 16.23 8.09
CA ARG A 6 26.60 15.23 8.54
C ARG A 6 28.04 15.73 8.33
N LEU A 7 28.32 16.30 7.16
CA LEU A 7 29.65 16.86 6.86
C LEU A 7 30.02 18.00 7.81
N TRP A 8 29.07 18.90 8.11
CA TRP A 8 29.28 20.00 9.05
C TRP A 8 29.45 19.51 10.50
N VAL A 9 28.68 18.52 10.92
CA VAL A 9 28.82 17.90 12.27
C VAL A 9 30.18 17.21 12.39
N THR A 10 30.60 16.45 11.38
CA THR A 10 31.91 15.78 11.40
C THR A 10 33.07 16.80 11.37
N ALA A 11 32.95 17.85 10.55
CA ALA A 11 33.94 18.92 10.52
C ALA A 11 34.01 19.71 11.84
N LEU A 12 32.86 19.96 12.47
CA LEU A 12 32.78 20.64 13.77
C LEU A 12 33.40 19.79 14.88
N LEU A 13 33.12 18.50 14.90
CA LEU A 13 33.74 17.57 15.87
C LEU A 13 35.24 17.42 15.66
N PHE A 14 35.70 17.44 14.42
CA PHE A 14 37.14 17.41 14.10
C PHE A 14 37.83 18.70 14.52
N LEU A 15 37.22 19.87 14.29
CA LEU A 15 37.69 21.16 14.77
C LEU A 15 37.70 21.26 16.30
N CYS A 16 36.66 20.78 16.98
CA CYS A 16 36.59 20.73 18.42
C CYS A 16 37.66 19.79 19.00
N TRP A 17 37.90 18.62 18.36
CA TRP A 17 38.96 17.69 18.77
C TRP A 17 40.36 18.30 18.56
N PHE A 18 40.60 19.01 17.47
CA PHE A 18 41.82 19.71 17.18
C PHE A 18 42.10 20.87 18.19
N PHE A 19 41.02 21.59 18.57
CA PHE A 19 41.13 22.65 19.60
C PHE A 19 41.41 22.10 21.00
N LEU A 20 40.78 20.97 21.38
CA LEU A 20 41.03 20.30 22.67
C LEU A 20 42.47 19.81 22.82
N PHE A 21 43.10 19.44 21.72
CA PHE A 21 44.51 18.98 21.75
C PHE A 21 45.53 20.13 21.93
N PHE A 22 45.13 21.37 21.59
CA PHE A 22 46.03 22.52 21.61
C PHE A 22 45.75 23.56 22.74
N VAL A 23 44.61 23.46 23.45
CA VAL A 23 44.23 24.48 24.45
C VAL A 23 43.70 23.78 25.70
N GLU A 24 44.59 23.59 26.69
CA GLU A 24 44.23 23.19 28.07
C GLU A 24 43.54 24.37 28.80
N SER A 25 42.43 24.87 28.31
CA SER A 25 41.68 25.91 28.97
C SER A 25 40.27 25.43 29.34
N PHE A 26 39.85 25.80 30.52
CA PHE A 26 38.50 25.60 31.06
C PHE A 26 37.39 26.01 30.06
N PHE A 27 37.62 27.06 29.29
CA PHE A 27 36.72 27.56 28.26
C PHE A 27 36.51 26.59 27.09
N ALA A 28 37.56 25.89 26.65
CA ALA A 28 37.42 24.94 25.52
C ALA A 28 36.61 23.70 25.94
N LYS A 29 36.78 23.27 27.21
CA LYS A 29 35.98 22.19 27.78
C LYS A 29 34.50 22.58 27.91
N GLN A 30 34.22 23.80 28.39
CA GLN A 30 32.85 24.30 28.51
C GLN A 30 32.16 24.38 27.14
N LEU A 31 32.85 24.94 26.12
CA LEU A 31 32.34 25.00 24.75
C LEU A 31 32.09 23.60 24.14
N PHE A 32 32.93 22.62 24.49
CA PHE A 32 32.76 21.24 24.05
C PHE A 32 31.54 20.59 24.73
N ASP A 33 31.40 20.76 26.04
CA ASP A 33 30.28 20.23 26.83
C ASP A 33 28.94 20.89 26.41
N ASP A 34 28.95 22.20 26.13
CA ASP A 34 27.80 22.93 25.58
C ASP A 34 27.45 22.45 24.16
N ALA A 35 28.44 22.19 23.33
CA ALA A 35 28.24 21.62 21.97
C ALA A 35 27.71 20.19 22.03
N ILE A 36 28.21 19.35 22.94
CA ILE A 36 27.71 18.01 23.19
C ILE A 36 26.25 18.06 23.70
N THR A 37 25.96 18.98 24.60
CA THR A 37 24.61 19.19 25.14
C THR A 37 23.66 19.68 24.03
N ALA A 38 24.11 20.63 23.21
CA ALA A 38 23.35 21.09 22.05
C ALA A 38 23.15 19.99 21.00
N LEU A 39 24.17 19.15 20.76
CA LEU A 39 24.08 18.00 19.87
C LEU A 39 23.17 16.90 20.43
N SER A 40 23.16 16.69 21.75
CA SER A 40 22.27 15.75 22.42
C SER A 40 20.81 16.25 22.51
N SER A 41 20.60 17.56 22.48
CA SER A 41 19.28 18.18 22.42
C SER A 41 18.69 18.24 21.00
N ILE A 42 19.50 18.01 19.95
CA ILE A 42 18.99 17.72 18.62
C ILE A 42 18.30 16.36 18.74
N SER A 43 16.98 16.37 18.87
CA SER A 43 16.16 15.17 18.97
C SER A 43 16.56 14.17 17.89
N THR A 44 17.31 13.14 18.28
CA THR A 44 17.68 12.01 17.44
C THR A 44 16.56 10.97 17.41
N SER A 45 15.29 11.38 17.61
CA SER A 45 14.19 10.47 17.36
C SER A 45 14.30 10.03 15.89
N PRO A 46 14.35 8.72 15.62
CA PRO A 46 14.42 8.25 14.26
C PRO A 46 13.25 8.82 13.47
N GLU A 47 13.55 9.31 12.27
CA GLU A 47 12.49 9.79 11.38
C GLU A 47 11.58 8.62 11.05
N LYS A 48 10.29 8.79 11.34
CA LYS A 48 9.30 7.74 11.22
C LYS A 48 8.25 8.11 10.18
N VAL A 49 7.85 7.12 9.38
CA VAL A 49 6.71 7.19 8.47
C VAL A 49 5.82 5.99 8.75
N GLU A 50 4.53 6.21 8.86
CA GLU A 50 3.56 5.13 8.88
C GLU A 50 3.01 4.94 7.45
N LEU A 51 3.38 3.80 6.84
CA LEU A 51 2.80 3.33 5.58
C LEU A 51 1.57 2.51 5.91
N VAL A 52 0.39 3.03 5.59
CA VAL A 52 -0.88 2.35 5.80
C VAL A 52 -1.30 1.69 4.50
N VAL A 53 -1.46 0.37 4.54
CA VAL A 53 -1.68 -0.46 3.36
C VAL A 53 -2.99 -1.23 3.46
N TRP A 54 -3.67 -1.37 2.31
CA TRP A 54 -4.94 -2.07 2.20
C TRP A 54 -5.13 -2.70 0.84
N GLY A 55 -6.29 -3.39 0.71
CA GLY A 55 -6.62 -4.17 -0.46
C GLY A 55 -7.25 -3.40 -1.62
N ASP A 56 -8.10 -4.11 -2.35
CA ASP A 56 -8.60 -3.71 -3.66
C ASP A 56 -9.72 -2.67 -3.54
N ILE A 57 -9.61 -1.59 -4.33
CA ILE A 57 -10.64 -0.55 -4.51
C ILE A 57 -11.27 -0.71 -5.89
N MET A 58 -12.57 -1.00 -5.93
CA MET A 58 -13.37 -1.08 -7.15
C MET A 58 -14.53 -0.07 -7.07
N LEU A 59 -14.43 0.98 -7.87
CA LEU A 59 -15.35 2.13 -7.88
C LEU A 59 -16.38 2.06 -9.03
N SER A 60 -16.75 0.85 -9.44
CA SER A 60 -17.71 0.61 -10.52
C SER A 60 -18.91 -0.20 -10.04
N ARG A 61 -19.80 -0.59 -10.94
CA ARG A 61 -20.97 -1.43 -10.67
C ARG A 61 -21.86 -0.84 -9.56
N TRP A 62 -22.14 -1.64 -8.52
CA TRP A 62 -23.01 -1.18 -7.43
C TRP A 62 -22.36 -0.08 -6.59
N ILE A 63 -21.07 -0.16 -6.32
CA ILE A 63 -20.32 0.87 -5.57
C ILE A 63 -20.38 2.21 -6.32
N GLY A 64 -20.06 2.23 -7.62
CA GLY A 64 -20.10 3.45 -8.42
C GLY A 64 -21.49 4.07 -8.50
N ARG A 65 -22.52 3.24 -8.65
CA ARG A 65 -23.90 3.72 -8.66
C ARG A 65 -24.34 4.25 -7.28
N TRP A 66 -23.97 3.56 -6.21
CA TRP A 66 -24.26 4.03 -4.86
C TRP A 66 -23.61 5.39 -4.62
N ALA A 67 -22.34 5.56 -4.94
CA ALA A 67 -21.64 6.81 -4.82
C ALA A 67 -22.30 7.94 -5.64
N LYS A 68 -22.76 7.63 -6.86
CA LYS A 68 -23.48 8.59 -7.71
C LYS A 68 -24.82 9.03 -7.12
N ASN A 69 -25.58 8.11 -6.51
CA ASN A 69 -26.92 8.37 -5.97
C ASN A 69 -26.90 9.05 -4.61
N GLU A 70 -25.97 8.62 -3.73
CA GLU A 70 -25.85 9.12 -2.35
C GLU A 70 -24.92 10.34 -2.23
N GLY A 71 -24.21 10.67 -3.29
CA GLY A 71 -23.15 11.68 -3.33
C GLY A 71 -21.76 11.04 -3.26
N TYR A 72 -20.92 11.45 -4.20
CA TYR A 72 -19.53 11.04 -4.20
C TYR A 72 -18.85 11.48 -2.88
N GLY A 73 -18.05 10.60 -2.30
CA GLY A 73 -17.35 10.88 -1.06
C GLY A 73 -18.10 10.53 0.22
N ARG A 74 -19.40 10.35 0.17
CA ARG A 74 -20.22 10.07 1.36
C ARG A 74 -19.81 8.80 2.11
N MET A 75 -19.11 7.88 1.46
CA MET A 75 -18.60 6.66 2.09
C MET A 75 -17.68 6.95 3.29
N PHE A 76 -16.92 8.05 3.22
CA PHE A 76 -16.00 8.50 4.26
C PHE A 76 -16.50 9.80 4.96
N SER A 77 -17.79 10.13 4.84
CA SER A 77 -18.35 11.26 5.55
C SER A 77 -18.26 11.06 7.07
N TRP A 78 -18.25 12.16 7.81
CA TRP A 78 -18.20 12.15 9.27
C TRP A 78 -19.34 11.36 9.94
N GLU A 79 -20.44 11.13 9.24
CA GLU A 79 -21.58 10.33 9.70
C GLU A 79 -21.31 8.81 9.64
N ASN A 80 -20.30 8.40 8.88
CA ASN A 80 -19.96 7.00 8.65
C ASN A 80 -18.66 6.64 9.35
N TYR A 81 -18.56 5.40 9.82
CA TYR A 81 -17.32 4.89 10.35
C TYR A 81 -16.24 4.84 9.29
N ASN A 82 -15.16 5.60 9.50
CA ASN A 82 -13.97 5.56 8.66
C ASN A 82 -12.90 4.69 9.35
N PRO A 83 -12.57 3.51 8.81
CA PRO A 83 -11.57 2.63 9.43
C PRO A 83 -10.15 3.21 9.44
N LEU A 84 -9.87 4.24 8.62
CA LEU A 84 -8.59 4.97 8.61
C LEU A 84 -8.37 5.78 9.88
N SER A 85 -9.43 6.28 10.48
CA SER A 85 -9.33 7.06 11.71
C SER A 85 -8.71 6.29 12.88
N GLN A 86 -8.57 4.96 12.74
CA GLN A 86 -7.88 4.13 13.72
C GLN A 86 -6.34 4.27 13.66
N PHE A 87 -5.81 4.93 12.62
CA PHE A 87 -4.39 5.22 12.49
C PHE A 87 -4.12 6.68 12.85
N PRO A 88 -3.33 6.95 13.90
CA PRO A 88 -3.07 8.34 14.34
C PRO A 88 -2.49 9.23 13.25
N CYS A 89 -1.64 8.67 12.38
CA CYS A 89 -1.06 9.41 11.25
C CYS A 89 -2.13 9.88 10.26
N TYR A 90 -3.26 9.18 10.12
CA TYR A 90 -4.33 9.57 9.19
C TYR A 90 -4.97 10.89 9.63
N SER A 91 -5.30 11.01 10.90
CA SER A 91 -5.89 12.24 11.46
C SER A 91 -4.93 13.42 11.44
N SER A 92 -3.64 13.17 11.56
CA SER A 92 -2.59 14.21 11.49
C SER A 92 -2.17 14.58 10.06
N GLY A 93 -2.64 13.85 9.03
CA GLY A 93 -2.24 14.08 7.64
C GLY A 93 -0.82 13.63 7.31
N THR A 94 -0.26 12.71 8.11
CA THR A 94 1.15 12.29 7.98
C THR A 94 1.35 10.88 7.44
N CYS A 95 0.26 10.12 7.19
CA CYS A 95 0.35 8.80 6.58
C CYS A 95 0.84 8.84 5.13
N LEU A 96 1.51 7.76 4.72
CA LEU A 96 1.63 7.35 3.34
C LEU A 96 0.64 6.20 3.13
N LEU A 97 -0.36 6.40 2.25
CA LEU A 97 -1.45 5.46 2.01
C LEU A 97 -1.20 4.67 0.72
N TYR A 98 -1.33 3.35 0.76
CA TYR A 98 -1.17 2.50 -0.42
C TYR A 98 -2.39 1.61 -0.64
N PHE A 99 -2.90 1.57 -1.90
CA PHE A 99 -3.99 0.71 -2.35
C PHE A 99 -3.77 0.18 -3.76
N ASN A 100 -4.54 -0.85 -4.14
CA ASN A 100 -4.71 -1.25 -5.52
C ASN A 100 -6.04 -0.71 -6.05
N LEU A 101 -6.01 0.10 -7.13
CA LEU A 101 -7.21 0.59 -7.81
C LEU A 101 -7.62 -0.41 -8.90
N GLU A 102 -8.62 -1.24 -8.60
CA GLU A 102 -9.10 -2.31 -9.47
C GLU A 102 -10.28 -1.88 -10.35
N SER A 103 -10.32 -0.60 -10.72
CA SER A 103 -11.27 -0.06 -11.69
C SER A 103 -10.70 1.15 -12.40
N MET A 104 -10.94 1.27 -13.69
CA MET A 104 -10.45 2.38 -14.50
C MET A 104 -11.57 3.37 -14.78
N PHE A 105 -11.25 4.67 -14.77
CA PHE A 105 -12.19 5.70 -15.18
C PHE A 105 -12.53 5.60 -16.67
N SER A 106 -13.78 5.86 -17.00
CA SER A 106 -14.28 5.75 -18.35
C SER A 106 -15.38 6.77 -18.60
N ALA A 107 -15.39 7.34 -19.82
CA ALA A 107 -16.52 8.14 -20.29
C ALA A 107 -17.81 7.30 -20.44
N LYS A 108 -17.65 5.98 -20.58
CA LYS A 108 -18.76 4.99 -20.60
C LYS A 108 -18.65 4.17 -19.32
N ASP A 109 -19.16 4.70 -18.22
CA ASP A 109 -19.20 4.00 -16.95
C ASP A 109 -20.05 2.72 -17.03
N ASN A 110 -19.85 1.85 -16.07
CA ASN A 110 -20.50 0.57 -15.99
C ASN A 110 -21.18 0.39 -14.61
N ASP A 111 -21.87 1.46 -14.18
CA ASP A 111 -22.59 1.50 -12.90
C ASP A 111 -23.88 0.66 -12.93
N GLN A 112 -24.01 -0.23 -13.92
CA GLN A 112 -25.16 -1.13 -14.03
C GLN A 112 -24.95 -2.41 -13.22
N PRO A 113 -25.98 -2.91 -12.51
CA PRO A 113 -25.86 -4.10 -11.65
C PRO A 113 -25.46 -5.38 -12.40
N LYS A 114 -25.66 -5.42 -13.71
CA LYS A 114 -25.41 -6.58 -14.58
C LYS A 114 -24.14 -6.42 -15.42
N ALA A 115 -23.30 -5.47 -15.09
CA ALA A 115 -22.09 -5.14 -15.85
C ALA A 115 -21.02 -6.26 -15.88
N GLY A 116 -21.24 -7.36 -15.20
CA GLY A 116 -20.30 -8.49 -15.19
C GLY A 116 -18.97 -8.10 -14.52
N PHE A 117 -17.88 -8.54 -15.15
CA PHE A 117 -16.52 -8.33 -14.66
C PHE A 117 -15.79 -7.15 -15.35
N LEU A 118 -16.53 -6.22 -15.96
CA LEU A 118 -15.95 -5.00 -16.54
C LEU A 118 -16.01 -3.87 -15.50
N PHE A 119 -14.88 -3.53 -14.91
CA PHE A 119 -14.79 -2.51 -13.86
C PHE A 119 -14.46 -1.15 -14.47
N ARG A 120 -15.48 -0.48 -15.00
CA ARG A 120 -15.42 0.87 -15.54
C ARG A 120 -16.10 1.82 -14.57
N SER A 121 -15.40 2.81 -14.10
CA SER A 121 -15.86 3.76 -13.11
C SER A 121 -16.20 5.11 -13.75
N ASN A 122 -17.21 5.78 -13.24
CA ASN A 122 -17.45 7.19 -13.54
C ASN A 122 -16.32 8.06 -12.99
N THR A 123 -15.95 9.11 -13.71
CA THR A 123 -14.91 10.06 -13.27
C THR A 123 -15.26 10.80 -11.98
N GLY A 124 -16.55 10.98 -11.67
CA GLY A 124 -16.99 11.54 -10.39
C GLY A 124 -16.54 10.75 -9.16
N ASN A 125 -16.23 9.46 -9.33
CA ASN A 125 -15.68 8.64 -8.24
C ASN A 125 -14.25 9.02 -7.81
N ILE A 126 -13.58 9.97 -8.49
CA ILE A 126 -12.35 10.60 -7.99
C ILE A 126 -12.59 11.21 -6.61
N GLN A 127 -13.78 11.75 -6.34
CA GLN A 127 -14.12 12.32 -5.04
C GLN A 127 -13.99 11.30 -3.91
N THR A 128 -14.36 10.06 -4.14
CA THR A 128 -14.17 8.97 -3.16
C THR A 128 -12.68 8.75 -2.83
N LEU A 129 -11.79 8.88 -3.82
CA LEU A 129 -10.35 8.79 -3.60
C LEU A 129 -9.80 10.02 -2.87
N LEU A 130 -10.30 11.23 -3.17
CA LEU A 130 -9.92 12.47 -2.48
C LEU A 130 -10.33 12.45 -1.02
N ASP A 131 -11.53 11.97 -0.72
CA ASP A 131 -12.01 11.85 0.66
C ASP A 131 -11.24 10.77 1.43
N LEU A 132 -10.84 9.69 0.74
CA LEU A 132 -9.96 8.67 1.29
C LEU A 132 -8.56 9.22 1.58
N GLN A 133 -8.00 10.01 0.67
CA GLN A 133 -6.73 10.69 0.83
C GLN A 133 -6.76 11.67 2.00
N ALA A 134 -7.82 12.46 2.09
CA ALA A 134 -7.91 13.59 3.02
C ALA A 134 -6.66 14.50 2.90
N ASN A 135 -5.91 14.67 3.99
CA ASN A 135 -4.67 15.45 4.02
C ASN A 135 -3.40 14.55 3.91
N ASN A 136 -3.58 13.26 3.59
CA ASN A 136 -2.47 12.31 3.52
C ASN A 136 -1.96 12.17 2.09
N GLU A 137 -0.81 11.53 1.94
CA GLU A 137 -0.29 11.16 0.64
C GLU A 137 -0.87 9.81 0.21
N LEU A 138 -1.54 9.77 -0.95
CA LEU A 138 -2.15 8.57 -1.50
C LEU A 138 -1.36 8.08 -2.72
N VAL A 139 -1.03 6.79 -2.70
CA VAL A 139 -0.33 6.10 -3.79
C VAL A 139 -1.12 4.88 -4.22
N LEU A 140 -1.42 4.77 -5.50
CA LEU A 140 -2.25 3.73 -6.08
C LEU A 140 -1.46 2.83 -7.04
N SER A 141 -1.48 1.52 -6.77
CA SER A 141 -1.14 0.53 -7.79
C SER A 141 -2.28 0.43 -8.81
N LEU A 142 -1.93 0.45 -10.09
CA LEU A 142 -2.86 0.15 -11.18
C LEU A 142 -2.62 -1.26 -11.76
N ALA A 143 -1.77 -2.07 -11.11
CA ALA A 143 -1.41 -3.41 -11.51
C ALA A 143 -2.48 -4.43 -11.11
N ASN A 144 -3.43 -4.69 -12.01
CA ASN A 144 -4.44 -5.71 -11.80
C ASN A 144 -5.03 -6.22 -13.13
N ASN A 145 -5.78 -7.33 -13.07
CA ASN A 145 -6.41 -7.94 -14.24
C ASN A 145 -7.55 -7.10 -14.85
N HIS A 146 -7.99 -6.02 -14.19
CA HIS A 146 -9.05 -5.12 -14.64
C HIS A 146 -8.56 -3.81 -15.25
N THR A 147 -7.26 -3.55 -15.27
CA THR A 147 -6.67 -2.31 -15.80
C THR A 147 -7.11 -2.00 -17.24
N ASN A 148 -7.26 -3.02 -18.06
CA ASN A 148 -7.70 -2.85 -19.46
C ASN A 148 -9.23 -2.84 -19.66
N ASN A 149 -10.04 -2.88 -18.62
CA ASN A 149 -11.50 -2.94 -18.78
C ASN A 149 -12.10 -1.71 -19.48
N ALA A 150 -11.45 -0.57 -19.38
CA ALA A 150 -11.83 0.65 -20.08
C ALA A 150 -10.97 0.93 -21.34
N GLY A 151 -10.11 -0.01 -21.74
CA GLY A 151 -9.17 0.12 -22.86
C GLY A 151 -8.10 1.18 -22.62
N ALA A 152 -7.27 1.44 -23.62
CA ALA A 152 -6.18 2.42 -23.54
C ALA A 152 -6.68 3.83 -23.18
N ALA A 153 -7.84 4.23 -23.71
CA ALA A 153 -8.45 5.53 -23.39
C ALA A 153 -8.82 5.63 -21.90
N GLY A 154 -9.33 4.55 -21.30
CA GLY A 154 -9.65 4.53 -19.86
C GLY A 154 -8.40 4.57 -18.99
N VAL A 155 -7.34 3.86 -19.37
CA VAL A 155 -6.05 3.94 -18.67
C VAL A 155 -5.49 5.36 -18.73
N SER A 156 -5.48 5.98 -19.90
CA SER A 156 -5.03 7.38 -20.07
C SER A 156 -5.86 8.35 -19.25
N LEU A 157 -7.19 8.21 -19.28
CA LEU A 157 -8.12 9.04 -18.51
C LEU A 157 -7.88 8.88 -17.01
N THR A 158 -7.72 7.64 -16.54
CA THR A 158 -7.45 7.36 -15.12
C THR A 158 -6.17 8.03 -14.66
N ARG A 159 -5.08 7.84 -15.39
CA ARG A 159 -3.78 8.47 -15.08
C ARG A 159 -3.88 10.01 -15.07
N GLN A 160 -4.57 10.58 -16.06
CA GLN A 160 -4.79 12.02 -16.15
C GLN A 160 -5.52 12.58 -14.93
N TRP A 161 -6.60 11.91 -14.51
CA TRP A 161 -7.37 12.33 -13.33
C TRP A 161 -6.57 12.17 -12.04
N LEU A 162 -5.86 11.06 -11.86
CA LEU A 162 -5.02 10.85 -10.68
C LEU A 162 -3.90 11.90 -10.61
N SER A 163 -3.22 12.17 -11.72
CA SER A 163 -2.18 13.20 -11.77
C SER A 163 -2.71 14.61 -11.50
N ALA A 164 -3.88 14.95 -12.04
CA ALA A 164 -4.51 16.27 -11.85
C ALA A 164 -4.91 16.53 -10.38
N HIS A 165 -5.05 15.48 -9.58
CA HIS A 165 -5.40 15.55 -8.16
C HIS A 165 -4.24 15.14 -7.23
N GLU A 166 -3.02 15.13 -7.75
CA GLU A 166 -1.80 14.83 -6.99
C GLU A 166 -1.83 13.46 -6.30
N ILE A 167 -2.57 12.49 -6.86
CA ILE A 167 -2.60 11.12 -6.39
C ILE A 167 -1.48 10.34 -7.08
N GLY A 168 -0.54 9.81 -6.29
CA GLY A 168 0.54 8.96 -6.78
C GLY A 168 0.00 7.70 -7.44
N HIS A 169 0.55 7.32 -8.59
CA HIS A 169 0.13 6.09 -9.28
C HIS A 169 1.23 5.55 -10.17
N PHE A 170 1.21 4.24 -10.41
CA PHE A 170 2.24 3.56 -11.16
C PHE A 170 1.72 2.28 -11.84
N TRP A 171 2.57 1.68 -12.65
CA TRP A 171 2.38 0.44 -13.40
C TRP A 171 1.60 0.56 -14.70
N ALA A 172 0.71 1.48 -14.88
CA ALA A 172 -0.03 1.63 -16.14
C ALA A 172 0.54 2.77 -17.00
N GLY A 173 0.62 2.56 -18.30
CA GLY A 173 1.13 3.55 -19.25
C GLY A 173 0.70 3.25 -20.69
N SER A 174 1.05 4.16 -21.60
CA SER A 174 0.85 4.00 -23.04
C SER A 174 1.93 3.09 -23.67
N THR A 175 3.03 2.90 -22.96
CA THR A 175 4.17 2.08 -23.36
C THR A 175 4.63 1.19 -22.23
N THR A 176 5.39 0.13 -22.54
CA THR A 176 6.04 -0.74 -21.53
C THR A 176 6.96 0.09 -20.62
N TRP A 177 7.71 1.03 -21.19
CA TRP A 177 8.60 1.89 -20.44
C TRP A 177 7.85 2.74 -19.40
N GLU A 178 6.70 3.33 -19.76
CA GLU A 178 5.87 4.08 -18.80
C GLU A 178 5.31 3.20 -17.69
N ALA A 179 4.91 1.97 -18.00
CA ALA A 179 4.40 1.03 -17.03
C ALA A 179 5.49 0.49 -16.08
N GLU A 180 6.71 0.34 -16.57
CA GLU A 180 7.86 -0.14 -15.80
C GLU A 180 8.54 0.98 -15.00
N LYS A 181 8.12 2.25 -15.18
CA LYS A 181 8.69 3.39 -14.46
C LYS A 181 8.43 3.27 -12.96
N ILE A 182 9.50 3.36 -12.18
CA ILE A 182 9.45 3.34 -10.71
C ILE A 182 8.79 4.63 -10.23
N TYR A 183 7.74 4.51 -9.41
CA TYR A 183 7.17 5.64 -8.70
C TYR A 183 7.98 5.92 -7.45
N LYS A 184 8.35 7.19 -7.23
CA LYS A 184 9.16 7.62 -6.10
C LYS A 184 8.47 8.71 -5.34
N THR A 185 8.49 8.60 -4.02
CA THR A 185 8.10 9.68 -3.11
C THR A 185 9.04 9.73 -1.93
N GLN A 186 9.21 10.91 -1.37
CA GLN A 186 10.03 11.12 -0.18
C GLN A 186 9.17 11.67 0.95
N LYS A 187 9.20 10.97 2.09
CA LYS A 187 8.52 11.41 3.30
C LYS A 187 9.46 11.29 4.50
N ASN A 188 9.58 12.34 5.28
CA ASN A 188 10.52 12.38 6.42
C ASN A 188 11.92 11.86 6.06
N TRP A 189 12.50 12.34 4.96
CA TRP A 189 13.84 11.95 4.47
C TRP A 189 14.02 10.46 4.13
N ILE A 190 12.93 9.70 4.11
CA ILE A 190 12.91 8.31 3.64
C ILE A 190 12.42 8.29 2.21
N GLN A 191 13.25 7.78 1.29
CA GLN A 191 12.90 7.63 -0.12
C GLN A 191 12.18 6.29 -0.33
N PHE A 192 10.89 6.36 -0.64
CA PHE A 192 10.10 5.20 -1.03
C PHE A 192 10.09 5.02 -2.53
N CYS A 193 10.25 3.80 -2.98
CA CYS A 193 10.14 3.41 -4.38
C CYS A 193 9.12 2.29 -4.53
N PHE A 194 8.16 2.51 -5.43
CA PHE A 194 7.08 1.58 -5.67
C PHE A 194 7.10 1.08 -7.11
N GLN A 195 6.84 -0.21 -7.28
CA GLN A 195 6.46 -0.83 -8.52
C GLN A 195 5.52 -1.99 -8.25
N ALA A 196 4.79 -2.46 -9.26
CA ALA A 196 3.85 -3.56 -9.10
C ALA A 196 3.85 -4.48 -10.31
N PHE A 197 3.26 -5.66 -10.11
CA PHE A 197 3.12 -6.69 -11.13
C PHE A 197 1.75 -7.34 -11.00
N SER A 198 1.15 -7.67 -12.12
CA SER A 198 -0.13 -8.33 -12.16
C SER A 198 -0.04 -9.66 -12.89
N TYR A 199 -0.70 -10.64 -12.36
CA TYR A 199 -1.05 -11.85 -13.09
C TYR A 199 -1.83 -11.49 -14.35
N ASP A 200 -1.42 -12.05 -15.50
CA ASP A 200 -2.15 -11.88 -16.77
C ASP A 200 -3.44 -12.70 -16.74
N GLY A 201 -4.47 -12.12 -16.15
CA GLY A 201 -5.82 -12.69 -16.19
C GLY A 201 -6.42 -12.62 -17.59
N ARG A 202 -7.43 -13.46 -17.85
CA ARG A 202 -8.15 -13.58 -19.14
C ARG A 202 -8.76 -12.27 -19.66
N HIS A 203 -8.75 -11.22 -18.87
CA HIS A 203 -9.32 -9.90 -19.16
C HIS A 203 -8.31 -8.90 -19.75
N GLY A 204 -7.04 -9.29 -19.89
CA GLY A 204 -5.94 -8.42 -20.33
C GLY A 204 -5.81 -8.18 -21.83
N LYS A 205 -6.73 -8.64 -22.69
CA LYS A 205 -6.58 -8.59 -24.15
C LYS A 205 -7.01 -7.28 -24.83
N TYR A 206 -7.40 -6.25 -24.12
CA TYR A 206 -7.92 -5.02 -24.74
C TYR A 206 -7.02 -3.82 -24.54
N GLY A 207 -6.25 -3.52 -25.60
CA GLY A 207 -5.82 -2.17 -25.97
C GLY A 207 -4.64 -1.55 -25.22
N GLY A 208 -3.43 -1.86 -25.63
CA GLY A 208 -2.30 -0.90 -25.60
C GLY A 208 -1.65 -0.54 -24.27
N ALA A 209 -2.23 -0.86 -23.13
CA ALA A 209 -1.47 -0.81 -21.89
C ALA A 209 -0.56 -2.04 -21.82
N PRO A 210 0.73 -1.89 -21.59
CA PRO A 210 1.61 -3.03 -21.41
C PRO A 210 1.11 -3.79 -20.19
N LEU A 211 0.61 -5.00 -20.44
CA LEU A 211 0.23 -5.93 -19.39
C LEU A 211 1.45 -6.16 -18.52
N ALA A 212 1.31 -6.01 -17.22
CA ALA A 212 2.31 -6.46 -16.30
C ALA A 212 2.58 -7.93 -16.60
N ARG A 213 3.83 -8.20 -16.80
CA ARG A 213 4.27 -9.54 -17.14
C ARG A 213 3.96 -10.46 -15.98
N ASN A 214 3.67 -11.71 -16.32
CA ASN A 214 3.43 -12.78 -15.39
C ASN A 214 4.29 -12.62 -14.11
N PRO A 215 3.72 -12.65 -12.90
CA PRO A 215 4.47 -12.59 -11.63
C PRO A 215 5.63 -13.59 -11.54
N LEU A 216 5.58 -14.67 -12.34
CA LEU A 216 6.68 -15.64 -12.42
C LEU A 216 7.89 -15.15 -13.23
N ASN A 217 7.86 -13.96 -13.82
CA ASN A 217 9.03 -13.39 -14.49
C ASN A 217 9.98 -12.74 -13.47
N ILE A 218 10.66 -13.57 -12.72
CA ILE A 218 11.60 -13.15 -11.68
C ILE A 218 12.72 -12.24 -12.22
N ALA A 219 13.20 -12.47 -13.45
CA ALA A 219 14.27 -11.68 -14.05
C ALA A 219 13.89 -10.20 -14.23
N LEU A 220 12.64 -9.92 -14.66
CA LEU A 220 12.14 -8.55 -14.76
C LEU A 220 12.04 -7.90 -13.38
N MET A 221 11.46 -8.62 -12.41
CA MET A 221 11.23 -8.09 -11.07
C MET A 221 12.56 -7.79 -10.35
N THR A 222 13.52 -8.69 -10.44
CA THR A 222 14.86 -8.49 -9.87
C THR A 222 15.63 -7.37 -10.57
N GLY A 223 15.48 -7.22 -11.89
CA GLY A 223 16.05 -6.09 -12.64
C GLY A 223 15.50 -4.73 -12.17
N ILE A 224 14.20 -4.67 -11.85
CA ILE A 224 13.59 -3.46 -11.28
C ILE A 224 14.09 -3.20 -9.85
N LEU A 225 14.24 -4.23 -9.02
CA LEU A 225 14.83 -4.08 -7.68
C LEU A 225 16.27 -3.58 -7.72
N GLU A 226 17.07 -4.06 -8.67
CA GLU A 226 18.43 -3.55 -8.87
C GLU A 226 18.43 -2.07 -9.32
N THR A 227 17.50 -1.69 -10.20
CA THR A 227 17.30 -0.28 -10.57
C THR A 227 16.92 0.56 -9.37
N MET A 228 15.98 0.11 -8.52
CA MET A 228 15.61 0.80 -7.28
C MET A 228 16.80 1.01 -6.34
N LYS A 229 17.69 0.01 -6.26
CA LYS A 229 18.92 0.09 -5.47
C LYS A 229 19.89 1.14 -6.05
N GLN A 230 20.10 1.15 -7.37
CA GLN A 230 20.94 2.13 -8.06
C GLN A 230 20.40 3.55 -7.92
N GLU A 231 19.08 3.70 -7.87
CA GLU A 231 18.39 4.97 -7.66
C GLU A 231 18.31 5.42 -6.19
N ALA A 232 19.06 4.75 -5.31
CA ALA A 232 19.15 5.04 -3.88
C ALA A 232 17.80 5.03 -3.12
N CYS A 233 16.92 4.12 -3.49
CA CYS A 233 15.68 3.89 -2.77
C CYS A 233 15.97 3.36 -1.36
N ASP A 234 15.48 4.06 -0.34
CA ASP A 234 15.60 3.58 1.04
C ASP A 234 14.66 2.40 1.31
N VAL A 235 13.43 2.47 0.80
CA VAL A 235 12.40 1.43 0.94
C VAL A 235 11.87 1.01 -0.42
N LYS A 236 12.04 -0.26 -0.77
CA LYS A 236 11.60 -0.85 -2.04
C LYS A 236 10.35 -1.68 -1.83
N VAL A 237 9.22 -1.18 -2.34
CA VAL A 237 7.89 -1.76 -2.18
C VAL A 237 7.42 -2.36 -3.49
N LEU A 238 7.06 -3.64 -3.50
CA LEU A 238 6.47 -4.30 -4.65
C LEU A 238 5.02 -4.69 -4.38
N GLY A 239 4.11 -4.22 -5.24
CA GLY A 239 2.72 -4.67 -5.31
C GLY A 239 2.58 -5.93 -6.17
N LEU A 240 1.82 -6.93 -5.72
CA LEU A 240 1.63 -8.20 -6.42
C LEU A 240 0.14 -8.53 -6.50
N HIS A 241 -0.46 -8.39 -7.70
CA HIS A 241 -1.85 -8.75 -7.93
C HIS A 241 -1.90 -10.15 -8.55
N TRP A 242 -2.07 -11.18 -7.72
CA TRP A 242 -1.70 -12.55 -8.06
C TRP A 242 -2.50 -13.67 -7.36
N GLY A 243 -2.35 -14.88 -7.88
CA GLY A 243 -2.85 -16.09 -7.24
C GLY A 243 -4.28 -16.44 -7.62
N ALA A 244 -4.94 -17.19 -6.78
CA ALA A 244 -6.31 -17.65 -6.99
C ALA A 244 -7.29 -16.86 -6.11
N GLU A 245 -8.43 -16.48 -6.69
CA GLU A 245 -9.52 -15.83 -5.94
C GLU A 245 -10.05 -16.71 -4.81
N TYR A 246 -10.47 -16.07 -3.72
CA TYR A 246 -11.17 -16.66 -2.58
C TYR A 246 -10.38 -17.73 -1.82
N ARG A 247 -9.04 -17.63 -1.84
CA ARG A 247 -8.13 -18.44 -1.04
C ARG A 247 -7.58 -17.62 0.11
N ILE A 248 -7.42 -18.22 1.29
CA ILE A 248 -6.86 -17.55 2.47
C ILE A 248 -5.37 -17.89 2.70
N LYS A 249 -4.81 -18.78 1.88
CA LYS A 249 -3.39 -19.17 1.95
C LYS A 249 -2.74 -19.13 0.58
N PRO A 250 -1.51 -18.62 0.47
CA PRO A 250 -0.74 -18.67 -0.76
C PRO A 250 -0.37 -20.11 -1.12
N ASN A 251 -0.20 -20.38 -2.40
CA ASN A 251 0.39 -21.64 -2.84
C ASN A 251 1.92 -21.63 -2.74
N ALA A 252 2.55 -22.78 -2.94
CA ALA A 252 4.00 -22.92 -2.82
C ALA A 252 4.77 -22.01 -3.77
N SER A 253 4.34 -21.88 -5.03
CA SER A 253 5.01 -21.01 -6.02
C SER A 253 4.92 -19.53 -5.67
N GLN A 254 3.83 -19.09 -5.05
CA GLN A 254 3.71 -17.71 -4.57
C GLN A 254 4.67 -17.45 -3.39
N ARG A 255 4.79 -18.39 -2.47
CA ARG A 255 5.73 -18.26 -1.35
C ARG A 255 7.18 -18.26 -1.85
N GLU A 256 7.52 -19.18 -2.74
CA GLU A 256 8.85 -19.23 -3.34
C GLU A 256 9.22 -17.93 -4.05
N LEU A 257 8.32 -17.41 -4.91
CA LEU A 257 8.54 -16.14 -5.59
C LEU A 257 8.69 -14.97 -4.60
N ALA A 258 7.86 -14.93 -3.57
CA ALA A 258 7.95 -13.89 -2.55
C ALA A 258 9.31 -13.91 -1.82
N HIS A 259 9.78 -15.09 -1.44
CA HIS A 259 11.10 -15.23 -0.80
C HIS A 259 12.22 -14.79 -1.74
N GLN A 260 12.20 -15.21 -3.01
CA GLN A 260 13.18 -14.77 -4.02
C GLN A 260 13.20 -13.25 -4.20
N LEU A 261 12.05 -12.58 -4.16
CA LEU A 261 11.97 -11.12 -4.27
C LEU A 261 12.55 -10.40 -3.03
N ILE A 262 12.30 -10.92 -1.84
CA ILE A 262 12.93 -10.40 -0.62
C ILE A 262 14.44 -10.59 -0.67
N ASP A 263 14.92 -11.78 -1.06
CA ASP A 263 16.34 -12.07 -1.20
C ASP A 263 17.01 -11.20 -2.28
N ALA A 264 16.27 -10.81 -3.33
CA ALA A 264 16.70 -9.87 -4.35
C ALA A 264 16.67 -8.40 -3.90
N GLY A 265 16.21 -8.10 -2.68
CA GLY A 265 16.29 -6.78 -2.08
C GLY A 265 14.98 -6.01 -1.96
N ALA A 266 13.82 -6.62 -2.18
CA ALA A 266 12.55 -5.99 -1.81
C ALA A 266 12.47 -5.84 -0.29
N ASP A 267 11.91 -4.72 0.17
CA ASP A 267 11.73 -4.44 1.60
C ASP A 267 10.32 -4.77 2.08
N ILE A 268 9.31 -4.65 1.20
CA ILE A 268 7.91 -4.89 1.51
C ILE A 268 7.23 -5.51 0.28
N LEU A 269 6.48 -6.60 0.47
CA LEU A 269 5.61 -7.17 -0.56
C LEU A 269 4.13 -7.03 -0.19
N LEU A 270 3.35 -6.42 -1.10
CA LEU A 270 1.94 -6.08 -0.92
C LEU A 270 1.07 -6.81 -1.95
N GLY A 271 0.37 -7.86 -1.53
CA GLY A 271 -0.44 -8.70 -2.39
C GLY A 271 -1.91 -8.29 -2.49
N GLY A 272 -2.56 -8.65 -3.60
CA GLY A 272 -3.99 -8.47 -3.88
C GLY A 272 -4.55 -9.59 -4.76
N HIS A 273 -5.74 -9.41 -5.36
CA HIS A 273 -6.44 -10.31 -6.28
C HIS A 273 -7.33 -11.39 -5.64
N SER A 274 -6.99 -11.91 -4.49
CA SER A 274 -7.80 -12.99 -3.90
C SER A 274 -9.17 -12.53 -3.41
N HIS A 275 -9.40 -11.22 -3.26
CA HIS A 275 -10.60 -10.59 -2.69
C HIS A 275 -10.88 -10.98 -1.23
N VAL A 276 -9.97 -11.71 -0.61
CA VAL A 276 -10.03 -12.10 0.80
C VAL A 276 -8.68 -11.81 1.46
N PRO A 277 -8.64 -11.48 2.75
CA PRO A 277 -7.36 -11.34 3.44
C PRO A 277 -6.67 -12.70 3.46
N TRP A 278 -5.41 -12.72 3.03
CA TRP A 278 -4.54 -13.89 3.06
C TRP A 278 -3.59 -13.83 4.23
N SER A 279 -2.93 -14.97 4.45
CA SER A 279 -1.83 -15.07 5.38
C SER A 279 -0.72 -14.07 5.07
N TYR A 280 0.00 -13.67 6.09
CA TYR A 280 1.22 -12.89 5.99
C TYR A 280 2.37 -13.62 6.70
N GLU A 281 3.60 -13.28 6.37
CA GLU A 281 4.79 -13.75 7.08
C GLU A 281 5.86 -12.67 7.14
N ILE A 282 6.80 -12.85 8.06
CA ILE A 282 8.04 -12.08 8.12
C ILE A 282 9.17 -12.99 7.66
N TYR A 283 9.73 -12.69 6.50
CA TYR A 283 10.84 -13.44 5.93
C TYR A 283 12.10 -12.57 5.87
N ASN A 284 13.21 -13.04 6.45
CA ASN A 284 14.45 -12.27 6.58
C ASN A 284 14.23 -10.86 7.17
N GLY A 285 13.32 -10.74 8.17
CA GLY A 285 12.96 -9.48 8.80
C GLY A 285 12.11 -8.54 7.95
N LYS A 286 11.62 -8.98 6.80
CA LYS A 286 10.80 -8.20 5.85
C LYS A 286 9.37 -8.72 5.77
N PRO A 287 8.36 -7.84 5.75
CA PRO A 287 6.97 -8.26 5.70
C PRO A 287 6.53 -8.65 4.29
N ILE A 288 5.84 -9.76 4.20
CA ILE A 288 5.17 -10.29 3.01
C ILE A 288 3.70 -10.42 3.31
N PHE A 289 2.86 -9.61 2.68
CA PHE A 289 1.40 -9.75 2.72
C PHE A 289 0.94 -10.37 1.40
N TYR A 290 0.36 -11.54 1.47
CA TYR A 290 -0.06 -12.27 0.25
C TYR A 290 -1.35 -11.72 -0.35
N SER A 291 -2.26 -11.17 0.46
CA SER A 291 -3.39 -10.33 0.03
C SER A 291 -4.02 -9.61 1.21
N PHE A 292 -4.45 -8.37 0.97
CA PHE A 292 -5.22 -7.58 1.93
C PHE A 292 -6.74 -7.79 1.77
N GLY A 293 -7.18 -8.51 0.75
CA GLY A 293 -8.59 -8.65 0.40
C GLY A 293 -9.18 -7.39 -0.23
N ASN A 294 -10.49 -7.23 -0.11
CA ASN A 294 -11.21 -6.06 -0.60
C ASN A 294 -11.16 -4.93 0.42
N PHE A 295 -11.00 -3.69 -0.05
CA PHE A 295 -11.27 -2.51 0.76
C PHE A 295 -12.63 -1.90 0.39
N ILE A 296 -12.78 -1.39 -0.85
CA ILE A 296 -14.05 -0.90 -1.37
C ILE A 296 -14.47 -1.82 -2.51
N PHE A 297 -15.44 -2.69 -2.26
CA PHE A 297 -15.87 -3.67 -3.24
C PHE A 297 -17.31 -4.13 -2.98
N ASP A 298 -18.03 -4.57 -4.00
CA ASP A 298 -19.44 -4.99 -3.88
C ASP A 298 -19.63 -6.50 -3.68
N GLN A 299 -18.63 -7.19 -3.15
CA GLN A 299 -18.66 -8.62 -2.86
C GLN A 299 -19.12 -8.95 -1.43
N ASP A 300 -19.60 -7.98 -0.67
CA ASP A 300 -20.16 -8.15 0.68
C ASP A 300 -21.39 -9.09 0.73
N ARG A 301 -21.97 -9.40 -0.42
CA ARG A 301 -23.11 -10.31 -0.58
C ARG A 301 -22.73 -11.79 -0.69
N TRP A 302 -21.45 -12.11 -0.83
CA TRP A 302 -20.95 -13.48 -0.93
C TRP A 302 -20.90 -14.14 0.46
N LYS A 303 -22.06 -14.35 1.05
CA LYS A 303 -22.22 -14.73 2.46
C LYS A 303 -22.02 -16.22 2.76
N LYS A 304 -21.93 -17.09 1.75
CA LYS A 304 -21.78 -18.54 1.94
C LYS A 304 -20.82 -19.13 0.93
N ALA A 305 -19.82 -19.84 1.41
CA ALA A 305 -19.04 -20.74 0.58
C ALA A 305 -19.92 -21.91 0.14
N THR A 306 -20.48 -21.84 -1.05
CA THR A 306 -21.34 -22.90 -1.62
C THR A 306 -20.54 -23.93 -2.42
N LYS A 307 -19.26 -23.63 -2.71
CA LYS A 307 -18.39 -24.47 -3.53
C LYS A 307 -17.15 -24.91 -2.74
N LYS A 308 -16.74 -26.18 -2.90
CA LYS A 308 -15.53 -26.75 -2.27
C LYS A 308 -14.23 -26.01 -2.65
N GLN A 309 -14.23 -25.23 -3.72
CA GLN A 309 -13.05 -24.49 -4.18
C GLN A 309 -12.77 -23.20 -3.42
N PHE A 310 -13.69 -22.73 -2.58
CA PHE A 310 -13.54 -21.52 -1.79
C PHE A 310 -13.06 -21.85 -0.39
N ASP A 311 -12.08 -21.10 0.10
CA ASP A 311 -11.76 -21.08 1.51
C ASP A 311 -12.70 -20.12 2.23
N TYR A 312 -12.92 -20.36 3.51
CA TYR A 312 -13.84 -19.56 4.31
C TYR A 312 -13.35 -19.42 5.76
N ILE A 313 -13.83 -18.36 6.39
CA ILE A 313 -13.63 -18.09 7.81
C ILE A 313 -14.99 -18.25 8.51
N TYR A 314 -14.99 -18.78 9.73
CA TYR A 314 -16.21 -18.81 10.55
C TYR A 314 -16.55 -17.37 10.98
N ASP A 315 -17.73 -16.92 10.62
CA ASP A 315 -18.24 -15.62 11.04
C ASP A 315 -18.91 -15.78 12.40
N TYR A 316 -18.21 -15.38 13.44
CA TYR A 316 -18.65 -15.57 14.82
C TYR A 316 -19.91 -14.77 15.17
N GLU A 317 -20.08 -13.57 14.61
CA GLU A 317 -21.28 -12.77 14.82
C GLU A 317 -22.50 -13.40 14.16
N LEU A 318 -22.34 -13.92 12.95
CA LEU A 318 -23.40 -14.51 12.16
C LEU A 318 -23.52 -16.04 12.36
N LYS A 319 -22.65 -16.62 13.16
CA LYS A 319 -22.58 -18.07 13.46
C LYS A 319 -22.63 -18.94 12.20
N ARG A 320 -21.85 -18.58 11.18
CA ARG A 320 -21.80 -19.30 9.90
C ARG A 320 -20.44 -19.18 9.24
N LYS A 321 -20.11 -20.16 8.40
CA LYS A 321 -18.96 -20.11 7.52
C LYS A 321 -19.27 -19.19 6.35
N THR A 322 -18.40 -18.20 6.11
CA THR A 322 -18.56 -17.20 5.05
C THR A 322 -17.25 -17.02 4.30
N VAL A 323 -17.32 -16.68 3.01
CA VAL A 323 -16.17 -16.21 2.26
C VAL A 323 -15.86 -14.78 2.74
N PRO A 324 -14.64 -14.49 3.25
CA PRO A 324 -14.37 -13.25 3.96
C PRO A 324 -14.10 -12.04 3.04
N THR A 325 -14.81 -11.91 1.93
CA THR A 325 -14.71 -10.82 0.96
C THR A 325 -15.18 -9.47 1.50
N TYR A 326 -15.83 -9.46 2.62
CA TYR A 326 -16.36 -8.28 3.31
C TYR A 326 -15.53 -7.86 4.53
N LEU A 327 -14.37 -8.48 4.72
CA LEU A 327 -13.46 -8.21 5.83
C LEU A 327 -12.15 -7.62 5.30
N PRO A 328 -12.05 -6.29 5.09
CA PRO A 328 -10.79 -5.67 4.75
C PRO A 328 -9.76 -5.80 5.87
N LEU A 329 -8.54 -6.18 5.50
CA LEU A 329 -7.37 -6.15 6.37
C LEU A 329 -6.63 -4.83 6.14
N LEU A 330 -6.37 -4.12 7.21
CA LEU A 330 -5.68 -2.86 7.24
C LEU A 330 -4.40 -3.01 8.06
N VAL A 331 -3.29 -2.53 7.55
CA VAL A 331 -1.99 -2.67 8.24
C VAL A 331 -1.25 -1.35 8.22
N GLY A 332 -0.84 -0.87 9.40
CA GLY A 332 0.11 0.22 9.57
C GLY A 332 1.52 -0.35 9.73
N LEU A 333 2.41 -0.02 8.81
CA LEU A 333 3.83 -0.34 8.85
C LEU A 333 4.57 0.90 9.34
N GLU A 334 5.17 0.85 10.53
CA GLU A 334 6.06 1.91 10.98
C GLU A 334 7.44 1.69 10.35
N ILE A 335 7.89 2.66 9.58
CA ILE A 335 9.18 2.65 8.90
C ILE A 335 10.03 3.74 9.49
N SER A 336 11.21 3.39 9.98
CA SER A 336 12.17 4.33 10.53
C SER A 336 13.54 4.21 9.87
N LYS A 337 14.20 5.36 9.70
CA LYS A 337 15.56 5.43 9.20
C LYS A 337 16.50 5.70 10.35
N THR A 338 17.40 4.77 10.60
CA THR A 338 18.41 4.83 11.67
C THR A 338 19.81 4.89 11.08
N TRP A 339 20.81 4.98 11.93
CA TRP A 339 22.23 4.91 11.53
C TRP A 339 22.61 3.57 10.91
N THR A 340 21.91 2.50 11.31
CA THR A 340 22.14 1.14 10.82
C THR A 340 21.31 0.79 9.60
N GLY A 341 20.42 1.70 9.14
CA GLY A 341 19.59 1.50 7.96
C GLY A 341 18.09 1.60 8.25
N ILE A 342 17.30 1.05 7.36
CA ILE A 342 15.84 1.04 7.46
C ILE A 342 15.38 -0.08 8.39
N GLN A 343 14.50 0.29 9.32
CA GLN A 343 13.77 -0.65 10.18
C GLN A 343 12.29 -0.59 9.85
N ILE A 344 11.65 -1.74 9.71
CA ILE A 344 10.23 -1.88 9.42
C ILE A 344 9.61 -2.69 10.55
N SER A 345 8.63 -2.13 11.21
CA SER A 345 7.82 -2.82 12.21
C SER A 345 6.36 -2.83 11.80
N ILE A 346 5.61 -3.81 12.30
CA ILE A 346 4.19 -3.98 12.00
C ILE A 346 3.41 -3.79 13.32
N PRO A 347 3.25 -2.54 13.79
CA PRO A 347 2.65 -2.30 15.11
C PRO A 347 1.13 -2.48 15.10
N ASN A 348 0.47 -2.32 13.94
CA ASN A 348 -0.98 -2.13 13.90
C ASN A 348 -1.65 -2.94 12.79
N PHE A 349 -2.31 -4.02 13.17
CA PHE A 349 -3.34 -4.66 12.36
C PHE A 349 -4.70 -4.11 12.73
N LYS A 350 -5.51 -3.78 11.74
CA LYS A 350 -6.91 -3.39 11.90
C LYS A 350 -7.76 -4.18 10.91
N MET A 351 -8.99 -4.40 11.27
CA MET A 351 -10.01 -4.93 10.37
C MET A 351 -11.28 -4.13 10.54
N ALA A 352 -12.05 -4.07 9.48
CA ALA A 352 -13.40 -3.54 9.51
C ALA A 352 -14.34 -4.54 8.85
N ARG A 353 -15.61 -4.28 8.89
CA ARG A 353 -16.61 -4.99 8.10
C ARG A 353 -17.15 -4.01 7.07
N ILE A 354 -17.22 -4.42 5.81
CA ILE A 354 -17.93 -3.65 4.78
C ILE A 354 -19.27 -4.31 4.52
N GLN A 355 -20.35 -3.53 4.56
CA GLN A 355 -21.68 -3.97 4.24
C GLN A 355 -22.45 -2.87 3.53
N LYS A 356 -22.96 -3.17 2.34
CA LYS A 356 -23.67 -2.21 1.49
C LYS A 356 -22.86 -0.92 1.23
N GLY A 357 -21.56 -1.05 1.05
CA GLY A 357 -20.66 0.07 0.80
C GLY A 357 -20.27 0.90 2.02
N LEU A 358 -20.76 0.57 3.22
CA LEU A 358 -20.42 1.25 4.46
C LEU A 358 -19.53 0.37 5.32
N PHE A 359 -18.63 1.00 6.05
CA PHE A 359 -17.78 0.34 7.02
C PHE A 359 -18.42 0.30 8.40
N SER A 360 -18.08 -0.72 9.17
CA SER A 360 -18.39 -0.83 10.59
C SER A 360 -17.19 -1.44 11.32
N PRO A 361 -16.98 -1.12 12.60
CA PRO A 361 -15.93 -1.76 13.39
C PRO A 361 -16.18 -3.27 13.50
N LEU A 362 -15.10 -4.02 13.64
CA LEU A 362 -15.14 -5.43 14.02
C LEU A 362 -14.85 -5.52 15.52
N ASP A 363 -15.58 -6.36 16.23
CA ASP A 363 -15.34 -6.54 17.66
C ASP A 363 -13.96 -7.20 17.91
N PRO A 364 -13.31 -6.90 19.06
CA PRO A 364 -11.96 -7.37 19.34
C PRO A 364 -11.79 -8.89 19.37
N GLU A 365 -12.81 -9.63 19.80
CA GLU A 365 -12.76 -11.09 19.87
C GLU A 365 -12.77 -11.70 18.48
N THR A 366 -13.71 -11.29 17.63
CA THR A 366 -13.76 -11.72 16.22
C THR A 366 -12.49 -11.33 15.48
N PHE A 367 -11.97 -10.11 15.70
CA PHE A 367 -10.69 -9.67 15.12
C PHE A 367 -9.55 -10.62 15.50
N SER A 368 -9.38 -10.91 16.79
CA SER A 368 -8.31 -11.78 17.29
C SER A 368 -8.38 -13.19 16.69
N LEU A 369 -9.59 -13.76 16.62
CA LEU A 369 -9.80 -15.09 16.04
C LEU A 369 -9.46 -15.13 14.54
N ILE A 370 -9.77 -14.09 13.80
CA ILE A 370 -9.45 -14.03 12.36
C ILE A 370 -7.96 -13.83 12.15
N ILE A 371 -7.34 -12.87 12.84
CA ILE A 371 -5.90 -12.58 12.67
C ILE A 371 -5.06 -13.81 12.97
N ASN A 372 -5.39 -14.60 14.00
CA ASN A 372 -4.66 -15.82 14.32
C ASN A 372 -4.73 -16.90 13.22
N GLN A 373 -5.70 -16.82 12.31
CA GLN A 373 -5.78 -17.72 11.15
C GLN A 373 -4.94 -17.25 9.96
N LEU A 374 -4.51 -15.98 9.95
CA LEU A 374 -3.77 -15.36 8.84
C LEU A 374 -2.25 -15.38 9.03
N VAL A 375 -1.75 -15.71 10.21
CA VAL A 375 -0.31 -15.87 10.45
C VAL A 375 0.17 -17.19 9.87
N LEU A 376 1.27 -17.17 9.06
CA LEU A 376 1.94 -18.37 8.52
C LEU A 376 3.04 -18.85 9.45
#